data_f0d5e5167565bfc8302c7451b887d702
#
_entry.id   f0d5e5167565bfc8302c7451b887d702
#
_cell.length_a   1.000
_cell.length_b   1.000
_cell.length_c   1.000
_cell.angle_alpha   90.00
_cell.angle_beta   90.00
_cell.angle_gamma   90.00
#
_symmetry.space_group_name_H-M   'P 1'
#
loop_
_entity.id
_entity.type
_entity.pdbx_description
1 polymer ?
#
loop_
_entity_poly.entity_id
_entity_poly.type
_entity_poly.pdbx_seq_one_letter_code
_entity_poly.pdbx_strand_id
1 'polypeptide(L)'
;MEKRVVITGLGAVTPVGIGKENFYNALLAGQSGIGPITRFDASDYATRIAGEVKDFDITNYGVDKKEARRMDRSVEFAIGAAVLACDDADLDLDKADLDRCGTVVGTGIGGIDSIHEVYETLFEKGPGRVSPFAVPMMIANMTSARVSIRLGLKGPVITDVTACTSGTNAIGDAFRIIQRGDADVMFAGGTEAAVSPAAVAGFAAMKAMSTRNDEPTKASRPFDRDRDGFVMGEGAGIVVLEELEHAKARGAHIYAEVVGYGSNGDAYHITAPAPGGVQARKCMELAIKDAGIDPKDVNYINAHGTSTGLNDQNETLAIKELFGDHAKNIAVNSTKSMTGHLLGAAGAIETIVMAMAIETGKVHPTINCDNPDEGLDLDYVREGARELQVKCALSNSFGFGGHNGTLCIRRYEA
;
A
#
# COMPACT_ATOMS: atom_id res chain seq x y z
N MET A 1 -19.17 -23.45 5.05
CA MET A 1 -18.18 -23.09 4.01
C MET A 1 -17.81 -21.64 4.27
N GLU A 2 -16.52 -21.33 4.18
CA GLU A 2 -16.08 -19.94 4.24
C GLU A 2 -16.63 -19.16 3.05
N LYS A 3 -16.98 -17.88 3.26
CA LYS A 3 -17.51 -17.01 2.21
C LYS A 3 -16.38 -16.63 1.25
N ARG A 4 -16.67 -16.59 -0.04
CA ARG A 4 -15.75 -16.04 -1.06
C ARG A 4 -15.75 -14.52 -1.01
N VAL A 5 -14.60 -13.91 -1.23
CA VAL A 5 -14.42 -12.46 -1.12
C VAL A 5 -13.83 -11.90 -2.42
N VAL A 6 -14.49 -10.91 -2.97
CA VAL A 6 -14.12 -10.27 -4.23
C VAL A 6 -13.80 -8.80 -4.06
N ILE A 7 -13.01 -8.25 -4.97
CA ILE A 7 -12.70 -6.83 -5.07
C ILE A 7 -13.66 -6.21 -6.07
N THR A 8 -14.46 -5.25 -5.62
CA THR A 8 -15.49 -4.60 -6.46
C THR A 8 -15.25 -3.11 -6.68
N GLY A 9 -14.35 -2.49 -5.92
CA GLY A 9 -14.01 -1.08 -6.07
C GLY A 9 -12.57 -0.76 -5.73
N LEU A 10 -12.01 0.23 -6.41
CA LEU A 10 -10.60 0.62 -6.34
C LEU A 10 -10.47 2.14 -6.22
N GLY A 11 -9.82 2.62 -5.17
CA GLY A 11 -9.56 4.05 -4.97
C GLY A 11 -8.10 4.31 -4.64
N ALA A 12 -7.43 5.12 -5.44
CA ALA A 12 -6.01 5.42 -5.32
C ALA A 12 -5.75 6.93 -5.23
N VAL A 13 -4.92 7.33 -4.29
CA VAL A 13 -4.34 8.68 -4.16
C VAL A 13 -2.83 8.49 -4.07
N THR A 14 -2.09 8.80 -5.14
CA THR A 14 -0.67 8.44 -5.26
C THR A 14 0.16 9.57 -5.89
N PRO A 15 1.49 9.55 -5.76
CA PRO A 15 2.38 10.53 -6.39
C PRO A 15 2.33 10.53 -7.93
N VAL A 16 1.83 9.47 -8.55
CA VAL A 16 1.77 9.34 -10.02
C VAL A 16 0.35 9.46 -10.59
N GLY A 17 -0.65 9.65 -9.73
CA GLY A 17 -2.02 9.87 -10.17
C GLY A 17 -3.05 9.64 -9.08
N ILE A 18 -4.20 10.30 -9.23
CA ILE A 18 -5.40 10.16 -8.40
C ILE A 18 -6.46 9.43 -9.22
N GLY A 19 -7.12 8.44 -8.61
CA GLY A 19 -8.01 7.50 -9.29
C GLY A 19 -7.26 6.34 -9.95
N LYS A 20 -7.91 5.19 -10.05
CA LYS A 20 -7.30 3.92 -10.51
C LYS A 20 -6.74 4.01 -11.92
N GLU A 21 -7.45 4.67 -12.85
CA GLU A 21 -7.04 4.78 -14.25
C GLU A 21 -5.79 5.65 -14.41
N ASN A 22 -5.79 6.85 -13.80
CA ASN A 22 -4.64 7.76 -13.86
C ASN A 22 -3.41 7.10 -13.24
N PHE A 23 -3.59 6.48 -12.06
CA PHE A 23 -2.54 5.76 -11.37
C PHE A 23 -1.98 4.63 -12.24
N TYR A 24 -2.83 3.74 -12.74
CA TYR A 24 -2.36 2.56 -13.48
C TYR A 24 -1.75 2.92 -14.84
N ASN A 25 -2.33 3.87 -15.55
CA ASN A 25 -1.78 4.35 -16.82
C ASN A 25 -0.40 4.99 -16.65
N ALA A 26 -0.19 5.78 -15.60
CA ALA A 26 1.12 6.34 -15.28
C ALA A 26 2.16 5.24 -14.98
N LEU A 27 1.77 4.17 -14.25
CA LEU A 27 2.64 3.03 -14.01
C LEU A 27 2.99 2.29 -15.31
N LEU A 28 2.02 2.03 -16.18
CA LEU A 28 2.27 1.40 -17.49
C LEU A 28 3.19 2.24 -18.37
N ALA A 29 3.12 3.55 -18.25
CA ALA A 29 4.00 4.48 -18.96
C ALA A 29 5.40 4.59 -18.35
N GLY A 30 5.68 3.94 -17.20
CA GLY A 30 6.95 4.05 -16.50
C GLY A 30 7.19 5.44 -15.89
N GLN A 31 6.13 6.17 -15.55
CA GLN A 31 6.23 7.53 -15.03
C GLN A 31 6.63 7.54 -13.55
N SER A 32 7.74 8.23 -13.23
CA SER A 32 8.13 8.46 -11.84
C SER A 32 7.38 9.65 -11.23
N GLY A 33 6.84 9.46 -10.02
CA GLY A 33 6.28 10.51 -9.19
C GLY A 33 7.28 11.12 -8.19
N ILE A 34 8.54 10.70 -8.25
CA ILE A 34 9.59 11.16 -7.32
C ILE A 34 10.19 12.47 -7.81
N GLY A 35 10.27 13.43 -6.91
CA GLY A 35 10.82 14.76 -7.16
C GLY A 35 11.45 15.37 -5.91
N PRO A 36 11.94 16.60 -5.99
CA PRO A 36 12.36 17.34 -4.80
C PRO A 36 11.21 17.52 -3.81
N ILE A 37 11.52 17.44 -2.51
CA ILE A 37 10.55 17.73 -1.44
C ILE A 37 10.13 19.19 -1.54
N THR A 38 8.82 19.44 -1.56
CA THR A 38 8.24 20.80 -1.63
C THR A 38 7.40 21.17 -0.42
N ARG A 39 7.09 20.19 0.44
CA ARG A 39 6.23 20.38 1.63
C ARG A 39 6.90 21.15 2.76
N PHE A 40 8.23 21.14 2.80
CA PHE A 40 9.04 21.88 3.77
C PHE A 40 10.42 22.17 3.18
N ASP A 41 11.19 23.05 3.81
CA ASP A 41 12.59 23.29 3.40
C ASP A 41 13.47 22.12 3.81
N ALA A 42 13.85 21.32 2.81
CA ALA A 42 14.69 20.14 2.99
C ALA A 42 16.18 20.40 2.70
N SER A 43 16.63 21.67 2.57
CA SER A 43 18.01 22.01 2.16
C SER A 43 19.08 21.44 3.07
N ASP A 44 18.81 21.33 4.37
CA ASP A 44 19.72 20.79 5.39
C ASP A 44 19.62 19.26 5.56
N TYR A 45 18.73 18.59 4.81
CA TYR A 45 18.52 17.16 4.92
C TYR A 45 19.41 16.38 3.98
N ALA A 46 19.89 15.22 4.43
CA ALA A 46 20.66 14.30 3.59
C ALA A 46 19.85 13.80 2.40
N THR A 47 18.56 13.53 2.62
CA THR A 47 17.58 13.17 1.58
C THR A 47 16.66 14.35 1.35
N ARG A 48 16.56 14.82 0.09
CA ARG A 48 15.77 15.98 -0.33
C ARG A 48 14.72 15.63 -1.39
N ILE A 49 14.41 14.34 -1.53
CA ILE A 49 13.51 13.79 -2.55
C ILE A 49 12.45 12.92 -1.93
N ALA A 50 11.24 12.95 -2.50
CA ALA A 50 10.10 12.12 -2.11
C ALA A 50 9.10 11.96 -3.25
N GLY A 51 8.21 10.98 -3.13
CA GLY A 51 6.99 10.88 -3.92
C GLY A 51 5.87 11.63 -3.22
N GLU A 52 5.63 12.89 -3.57
CA GLU A 52 4.56 13.72 -3.01
C GLU A 52 3.29 13.60 -3.85
N VAL A 53 2.14 13.51 -3.19
CA VAL A 53 0.84 13.62 -3.86
C VAL A 53 0.59 15.08 -4.23
N LYS A 54 0.37 15.33 -5.53
CA LYS A 54 0.11 16.64 -6.10
C LYS A 54 -1.37 16.81 -6.42
N ASP A 55 -1.84 18.06 -6.42
CA ASP A 55 -3.17 18.47 -6.86
C ASP A 55 -4.33 17.76 -6.14
N PHE A 56 -4.10 17.32 -4.89
CA PHE A 56 -5.12 16.73 -4.05
C PHE A 56 -5.83 17.80 -3.21
N ASP A 57 -7.14 17.90 -3.37
CA ASP A 57 -8.02 18.74 -2.54
C ASP A 57 -9.15 17.88 -1.98
N ILE A 58 -9.14 17.67 -0.67
CA ILE A 58 -10.14 16.85 0.03
C ILE A 58 -11.56 17.40 -0.12
N THR A 59 -11.71 18.68 -0.45
CA THR A 59 -13.05 19.27 -0.66
C THR A 59 -13.77 18.67 -1.88
N ASN A 60 -13.04 18.12 -2.84
CA ASN A 60 -13.62 17.40 -3.99
C ASN A 60 -14.29 16.08 -3.56
N TYR A 61 -14.03 15.60 -2.34
CA TYR A 61 -14.55 14.35 -1.79
C TYR A 61 -15.59 14.60 -0.68
N GLY A 62 -16.21 15.80 -0.70
CA GLY A 62 -17.33 16.17 0.15
C GLY A 62 -16.97 16.49 1.60
N VAL A 63 -15.71 16.85 1.87
CA VAL A 63 -15.25 17.37 3.16
C VAL A 63 -15.12 18.88 3.05
N ASP A 64 -15.75 19.65 3.96
CA ASP A 64 -15.60 21.09 3.93
C ASP A 64 -14.25 21.58 4.49
N LYS A 65 -13.85 22.81 4.13
CA LYS A 65 -12.56 23.38 4.54
C LYS A 65 -12.39 23.51 6.07
N LYS A 66 -13.48 23.62 6.82
CA LYS A 66 -13.43 23.72 8.29
C LYS A 66 -13.20 22.35 8.91
N GLU A 67 -13.80 21.34 8.32
CA GLU A 67 -13.59 19.94 8.72
C GLU A 67 -12.17 19.47 8.37
N ALA A 68 -11.67 19.77 7.17
CA ALA A 68 -10.31 19.44 6.71
C ALA A 68 -9.23 19.93 7.70
N ARG A 69 -9.35 21.14 8.26
CA ARG A 69 -8.43 21.68 9.27
C ARG A 69 -8.39 20.92 10.60
N ARG A 70 -9.21 19.89 10.76
CA ARG A 70 -9.34 19.07 11.98
C ARG A 70 -8.95 17.61 11.74
N MET A 71 -8.22 17.36 10.67
CA MET A 71 -7.71 16.03 10.36
C MET A 71 -6.27 16.11 9.85
N ASP A 72 -5.54 15.04 10.04
CA ASP A 72 -4.21 14.87 9.49
C ASP A 72 -4.32 14.57 7.99
N ARG A 73 -3.27 14.89 7.22
CA ARG A 73 -3.21 14.65 5.78
C ARG A 73 -3.38 13.17 5.43
N SER A 74 -2.88 12.26 6.27
CA SER A 74 -3.09 10.82 6.08
C SER A 74 -4.57 10.43 6.10
N VAL A 75 -5.35 11.09 6.95
CA VAL A 75 -6.80 10.91 7.04
C VAL A 75 -7.50 11.49 5.80
N GLU A 76 -7.05 12.65 5.32
CA GLU A 76 -7.59 13.24 4.08
C GLU A 76 -7.40 12.30 2.89
N PHE A 77 -6.21 11.71 2.74
CA PHE A 77 -5.94 10.71 1.70
C PHE A 77 -6.82 9.46 1.84
N ALA A 78 -6.98 8.94 3.06
CA ALA A 78 -7.83 7.79 3.31
C ALA A 78 -9.29 8.03 2.90
N ILE A 79 -9.84 9.19 3.25
CA ILE A 79 -11.20 9.59 2.86
C ILE A 79 -11.30 9.73 1.35
N GLY A 80 -10.36 10.42 0.70
CA GLY A 80 -10.36 10.59 -0.75
C GLY A 80 -10.32 9.25 -1.49
N ALA A 81 -9.43 8.35 -1.07
CA ALA A 81 -9.34 7.00 -1.64
C ALA A 81 -10.61 6.17 -1.37
N ALA A 82 -11.21 6.29 -0.18
CA ALA A 82 -12.42 5.54 0.15
C ALA A 82 -13.64 6.03 -0.66
N VAL A 83 -13.78 7.33 -0.89
CA VAL A 83 -14.84 7.87 -1.76
C VAL A 83 -14.64 7.39 -3.18
N LEU A 84 -13.41 7.46 -3.72
CA LEU A 84 -13.10 6.94 -5.05
C LEU A 84 -13.41 5.44 -5.18
N ALA A 85 -13.09 4.64 -4.17
CA ALA A 85 -13.37 3.20 -4.18
C ALA A 85 -14.89 2.91 -4.10
N CYS A 86 -15.64 3.72 -3.34
CA CYS A 86 -17.10 3.61 -3.24
C CYS A 86 -17.77 3.92 -4.58
N ASP A 87 -17.35 5.03 -5.21
CA ASP A 87 -17.85 5.45 -6.53
C ASP A 87 -17.53 4.39 -7.59
N ASP A 88 -16.32 3.86 -7.57
CA ASP A 88 -15.87 2.82 -8.50
C ASP A 88 -16.62 1.49 -8.32
N ALA A 89 -16.97 1.15 -7.09
CA ALA A 89 -17.80 -0.02 -6.79
C ALA A 89 -19.25 0.12 -7.22
N ASP A 90 -19.70 1.32 -7.60
CA ASP A 90 -21.12 1.65 -7.80
C ASP A 90 -21.97 1.18 -6.59
N LEU A 91 -21.45 1.41 -5.37
CA LEU A 91 -22.07 0.98 -4.13
C LEU A 91 -23.03 2.06 -3.60
N ASP A 92 -24.32 1.82 -3.72
CA ASP A 92 -25.39 2.71 -3.21
C ASP A 92 -25.51 2.55 -1.69
N LEU A 93 -24.87 3.45 -0.94
CA LEU A 93 -24.86 3.44 0.53
C LEU A 93 -26.23 3.75 1.15
N ASP A 94 -27.14 4.38 0.40
CA ASP A 94 -28.52 4.63 0.88
C ASP A 94 -29.36 3.35 0.88
N LYS A 95 -28.97 2.34 0.10
CA LYS A 95 -29.65 1.04 0.00
C LYS A 95 -28.91 -0.09 0.71
N ALA A 96 -27.61 0.09 0.98
CA ALA A 96 -26.78 -0.91 1.64
C ALA A 96 -27.15 -1.07 3.12
N ASP A 97 -27.01 -2.28 3.65
CA ASP A 97 -27.07 -2.51 5.10
C ASP A 97 -25.76 -2.02 5.74
N LEU A 98 -25.77 -0.76 6.20
CA LEU A 98 -24.59 -0.11 6.78
C LEU A 98 -24.07 -0.78 8.05
N ASP A 99 -24.91 -1.55 8.77
CA ASP A 99 -24.48 -2.33 9.94
C ASP A 99 -23.62 -3.55 9.52
N ARG A 100 -23.70 -3.93 8.23
CA ARG A 100 -22.90 -4.97 7.59
C ARG A 100 -21.74 -4.43 6.75
N CYS A 101 -21.57 -3.09 6.71
CA CYS A 101 -20.48 -2.41 5.99
C CYS A 101 -19.47 -1.85 6.98
N GLY A 102 -18.20 -2.25 6.87
CA GLY A 102 -17.13 -1.83 7.78
C GLY A 102 -15.92 -1.28 7.05
N THR A 103 -14.86 -0.99 7.83
CA THR A 103 -13.59 -0.49 7.28
C THR A 103 -12.39 -0.94 8.10
N VAL A 104 -11.29 -1.28 7.42
CA VAL A 104 -9.97 -1.49 8.00
C VAL A 104 -8.94 -0.71 7.20
N VAL A 105 -8.41 0.37 7.76
CA VAL A 105 -7.39 1.20 7.09
C VAL A 105 -6.11 1.21 7.90
N GLY A 106 -5.06 0.62 7.36
CA GLY A 106 -3.74 0.58 7.97
C GLY A 106 -2.97 1.89 7.81
N THR A 107 -2.08 2.17 8.76
CA THR A 107 -1.10 3.26 8.67
C THR A 107 0.16 2.86 9.43
N GLY A 108 1.33 3.23 8.94
CA GLY A 108 2.59 2.90 9.62
C GLY A 108 2.90 3.83 10.79
N ILE A 109 2.56 5.11 10.68
CA ILE A 109 2.93 6.16 11.65
C ILE A 109 1.71 6.91 12.18
N GLY A 110 0.67 7.08 11.37
CA GLY A 110 -0.49 7.92 11.73
C GLY A 110 -0.21 9.40 11.49
N GLY A 111 -0.79 10.28 12.32
CA GLY A 111 -0.77 11.72 12.14
C GLY A 111 0.55 12.39 12.53
N ILE A 112 1.66 12.07 11.85
CA ILE A 112 3.00 12.58 12.20
C ILE A 112 3.15 14.08 11.98
N ASP A 113 2.53 14.66 10.94
CA ASP A 113 2.52 16.08 10.71
C ASP A 113 1.78 16.81 11.86
N SER A 114 0.62 16.28 12.26
CA SER A 114 -0.17 16.80 13.38
C SER A 114 0.59 16.73 14.70
N ILE A 115 1.35 15.66 14.94
CA ILE A 115 2.23 15.53 16.12
C ILE A 115 3.28 16.64 16.12
N HIS A 116 3.93 16.86 14.99
CA HIS A 116 4.94 17.92 14.84
C HIS A 116 4.36 19.31 15.16
N GLU A 117 3.24 19.68 14.55
CA GLU A 117 2.56 20.96 14.79
C GLU A 117 2.12 21.16 16.27
N VAL A 118 1.69 20.09 16.93
CA VAL A 118 1.33 20.11 18.35
C VAL A 118 2.54 20.44 19.21
N TYR A 119 3.69 19.81 18.95
CA TYR A 119 4.91 20.08 19.71
C TYR A 119 5.49 21.46 19.45
N GLU A 120 5.49 21.96 18.21
CA GLU A 120 5.87 23.33 17.91
C GLU A 120 4.99 24.33 18.69
N THR A 121 3.66 24.15 18.64
CA THR A 121 2.73 25.02 19.37
C THR A 121 2.95 24.96 20.89
N LEU A 122 3.19 23.73 21.42
CA LEU A 122 3.42 23.54 22.86
C LEU A 122 4.67 24.26 23.34
N PHE A 123 5.78 24.14 22.59
CA PHE A 123 7.06 24.74 22.98
C PHE A 123 7.13 26.26 22.74
N GLU A 124 6.53 26.74 21.65
CA GLU A 124 6.57 28.18 21.32
C GLU A 124 5.49 28.99 22.03
N LYS A 125 4.28 28.44 22.23
CA LYS A 125 3.09 29.19 22.66
C LYS A 125 2.48 28.68 23.97
N GLY A 126 2.98 27.54 24.48
CA GLY A 126 2.52 26.93 25.73
C GLY A 126 1.24 26.08 25.60
N PRO A 127 0.87 25.34 26.67
CA PRO A 127 -0.18 24.32 26.61
C PRO A 127 -1.58 24.88 26.35
N GLY A 128 -1.84 26.12 26.73
CA GLY A 128 -3.14 26.80 26.52
C GLY A 128 -3.44 27.15 25.07
N ARG A 129 -2.49 26.93 24.13
CA ARG A 129 -2.62 27.21 22.70
C ARG A 129 -2.70 25.96 21.83
N VAL A 130 -2.51 24.78 22.41
CA VAL A 130 -2.65 23.50 21.72
C VAL A 130 -4.10 23.31 21.29
N SER A 131 -4.30 22.84 20.06
CA SER A 131 -5.63 22.60 19.48
C SER A 131 -6.43 21.58 20.30
N PRO A 132 -7.74 21.77 20.55
CA PRO A 132 -8.59 20.74 21.14
C PRO A 132 -8.76 19.52 20.25
N PHE A 133 -8.39 19.59 18.98
CA PHE A 133 -8.40 18.48 18.01
C PHE A 133 -7.05 17.77 17.92
N ALA A 134 -6.03 18.18 18.68
CA ALA A 134 -4.69 17.62 18.63
C ALA A 134 -4.70 16.09 18.73
N VAL A 135 -5.33 15.54 19.78
CA VAL A 135 -5.40 14.08 19.97
C VAL A 135 -6.13 13.38 18.84
N PRO A 136 -7.36 13.77 18.43
CA PRO A 136 -8.01 13.16 17.27
C PRO A 136 -7.23 13.27 15.95
N MET A 137 -6.40 14.28 15.76
CA MET A 137 -5.60 14.44 14.54
C MET A 137 -4.39 13.48 14.52
N MET A 138 -3.81 13.17 15.68
CA MET A 138 -2.55 12.40 15.73
C MET A 138 -2.73 10.90 15.90
N ILE A 139 -3.86 10.41 16.45
CA ILE A 139 -4.02 8.98 16.75
C ILE A 139 -4.34 8.16 15.48
N ALA A 140 -3.66 7.02 15.34
CA ALA A 140 -3.68 6.20 14.14
C ALA A 140 -5.08 5.67 13.75
N ASN A 141 -5.93 5.36 14.73
CA ASN A 141 -7.26 4.81 14.47
C ASN A 141 -8.20 5.78 13.75
N MET A 142 -7.84 7.06 13.65
CA MET A 142 -8.65 8.04 12.92
C MET A 142 -8.65 7.82 11.42
N THR A 143 -7.72 7.08 10.86
CA THR A 143 -7.74 6.68 9.45
C THR A 143 -9.00 5.89 9.12
N SER A 144 -9.30 4.84 9.88
CA SER A 144 -10.54 4.06 9.72
C SER A 144 -11.78 4.79 10.25
N ALA A 145 -11.66 5.41 11.42
CA ALA A 145 -12.82 6.08 12.05
C ALA A 145 -13.40 7.19 11.17
N ARG A 146 -12.55 7.99 10.52
CA ARG A 146 -13.00 9.07 9.64
C ARG A 146 -13.59 8.56 8.32
N VAL A 147 -13.09 7.46 7.78
CA VAL A 147 -13.71 6.78 6.63
C VAL A 147 -15.09 6.27 7.01
N SER A 148 -15.21 5.58 8.16
CA SER A 148 -16.51 5.12 8.68
C SER A 148 -17.51 6.27 8.84
N ILE A 149 -17.10 7.38 9.49
CA ILE A 149 -17.97 8.56 9.69
C ILE A 149 -18.38 9.17 8.34
N ARG A 150 -17.43 9.28 7.39
CA ARG A 150 -17.67 9.89 6.08
C ARG A 150 -18.67 9.11 5.23
N LEU A 151 -18.59 7.78 5.25
CA LEU A 151 -19.42 6.89 4.45
C LEU A 151 -20.62 6.31 5.23
N GLY A 152 -20.73 6.59 6.53
CA GLY A 152 -21.81 6.09 7.38
C GLY A 152 -21.71 4.61 7.74
N LEU A 153 -20.52 3.99 7.63
CA LEU A 153 -20.30 2.56 7.86
C LEU A 153 -20.39 2.24 9.35
N LYS A 154 -21.19 1.25 9.73
CA LYS A 154 -21.47 0.90 11.13
C LYS A 154 -21.02 -0.52 11.50
N GLY A 155 -20.51 -1.29 10.55
CA GLY A 155 -19.89 -2.58 10.78
C GLY A 155 -18.53 -2.45 11.49
N PRO A 156 -17.66 -3.46 11.43
CA PRO A 156 -16.35 -3.43 12.08
C PRO A 156 -15.49 -2.25 11.61
N VAL A 157 -14.88 -1.51 12.56
CA VAL A 157 -13.97 -0.37 12.30
C VAL A 157 -12.67 -0.62 13.03
N ILE A 158 -11.61 -0.93 12.29
CA ILE A 158 -10.30 -1.34 12.84
C ILE A 158 -9.19 -0.59 12.09
N THR A 159 -8.06 -0.39 12.75
CA THR A 159 -6.85 0.17 12.12
C THR A 159 -5.66 -0.70 12.46
N ASP A 160 -4.95 -1.16 11.43
CA ASP A 160 -3.73 -1.94 11.58
C ASP A 160 -2.50 -1.03 11.58
N VAL A 161 -1.60 -1.27 12.53
CA VAL A 161 -0.34 -0.53 12.66
C VAL A 161 0.80 -1.55 12.71
N THR A 162 1.30 -1.92 11.53
CA THR A 162 2.35 -2.92 11.33
C THR A 162 3.43 -2.42 10.36
N ALA A 163 3.78 -1.13 10.51
CA ALA A 163 4.75 -0.45 9.66
C ALA A 163 4.40 -0.59 8.16
N CYS A 164 5.36 -1.00 7.31
CA CYS A 164 5.16 -1.11 5.86
C CYS A 164 4.16 -2.20 5.43
N THR A 165 3.76 -3.10 6.34
CA THR A 165 2.74 -4.14 6.07
C THR A 165 1.32 -3.72 6.43
N SER A 166 1.13 -2.53 7.00
CA SER A 166 -0.18 -2.11 7.56
C SER A 166 -1.33 -2.21 6.54
N GLY A 167 -1.13 -1.74 5.31
CA GLY A 167 -2.16 -1.83 4.26
C GLY A 167 -2.44 -3.27 3.80
N THR A 168 -1.40 -4.11 3.72
CA THR A 168 -1.54 -5.54 3.40
C THR A 168 -2.30 -6.28 4.49
N ASN A 169 -1.96 -6.02 5.77
CA ASN A 169 -2.65 -6.64 6.90
C ASN A 169 -4.10 -6.16 6.98
N ALA A 170 -4.35 -4.88 6.80
CA ALA A 170 -5.71 -4.31 6.79
C ALA A 170 -6.63 -4.98 5.74
N ILE A 171 -6.11 -5.23 4.54
CA ILE A 171 -6.85 -5.96 3.50
C ILE A 171 -7.02 -7.43 3.90
N GLY A 172 -5.97 -8.06 4.43
CA GLY A 172 -6.02 -9.44 4.90
C GLY A 172 -7.02 -9.65 6.05
N ASP A 173 -7.04 -8.75 7.02
CA ASP A 173 -7.95 -8.82 8.16
C ASP A 173 -9.39 -8.52 7.75
N ALA A 174 -9.63 -7.56 6.84
CA ALA A 174 -10.93 -7.32 6.24
C ALA A 174 -11.44 -8.55 5.45
N PHE A 175 -10.55 -9.21 4.69
CA PHE A 175 -10.85 -10.48 4.04
C PHE A 175 -11.33 -11.53 5.04
N ARG A 176 -10.66 -11.69 6.19
CA ARG A 176 -11.07 -12.61 7.25
C ARG A 176 -12.41 -12.24 7.89
N ILE A 177 -12.68 -10.95 8.08
CA ILE A 177 -13.95 -10.46 8.62
C ILE A 177 -15.11 -10.90 7.71
N ILE A 178 -14.98 -10.74 6.39
CA ILE A 178 -16.01 -11.19 5.44
C ILE A 178 -16.12 -12.71 5.40
N GLN A 179 -14.98 -13.43 5.36
CA GLN A 179 -14.99 -14.89 5.36
C GLN A 179 -15.74 -15.50 6.54
N ARG A 180 -15.62 -14.90 7.73
CA ARG A 180 -16.34 -15.32 8.94
C ARG A 180 -17.82 -14.93 8.92
N GLY A 181 -18.21 -14.02 8.02
CA GLY A 181 -19.57 -13.51 7.93
C GLY A 181 -19.91 -12.38 8.90
N ASP A 182 -18.90 -11.70 9.45
CA ASP A 182 -19.08 -10.57 10.37
C ASP A 182 -19.48 -9.29 9.61
N ALA A 183 -19.11 -9.17 8.32
CA ALA A 183 -19.53 -8.11 7.40
C ALA A 183 -19.77 -8.68 6.00
N ASP A 184 -20.50 -7.93 5.17
CA ASP A 184 -20.71 -8.25 3.76
C ASP A 184 -19.89 -7.34 2.84
N VAL A 185 -19.54 -6.13 3.31
CA VAL A 185 -18.71 -5.14 2.59
C VAL A 185 -17.68 -4.55 3.54
N MET A 186 -16.43 -4.49 3.09
CA MET A 186 -15.33 -3.86 3.83
C MET A 186 -14.55 -2.90 2.94
N PHE A 187 -14.42 -1.65 3.35
CA PHE A 187 -13.46 -0.71 2.79
C PHE A 187 -12.11 -0.95 3.44
N ALA A 188 -11.18 -1.53 2.69
CA ALA A 188 -9.91 -2.01 3.24
C ALA A 188 -8.72 -1.43 2.49
N GLY A 189 -7.66 -1.10 3.22
CA GLY A 189 -6.44 -0.60 2.57
C GLY A 189 -5.50 0.10 3.52
N GLY A 190 -4.81 1.13 3.04
CA GLY A 190 -3.84 1.85 3.85
C GLY A 190 -3.61 3.28 3.39
N THR A 191 -3.12 4.08 4.30
CA THR A 191 -2.79 5.50 4.09
C THR A 191 -1.51 5.89 4.80
N GLU A 192 -0.76 6.83 4.24
CA GLU A 192 0.39 7.44 4.90
C GLU A 192 0.66 8.84 4.38
N ALA A 193 1.04 9.75 5.28
CA ALA A 193 1.47 11.11 4.95
C ALA A 193 2.76 11.44 5.72
N ALA A 194 3.84 10.67 5.41
CA ALA A 194 5.09 10.73 6.15
C ALA A 194 6.13 11.69 5.55
N VAL A 195 5.81 12.41 4.46
CA VAL A 195 6.72 13.42 3.89
C VAL A 195 6.68 14.68 4.76
N SER A 196 7.30 14.58 5.92
CA SER A 196 7.33 15.61 6.98
C SER A 196 8.73 15.78 7.55
N PRO A 197 9.06 16.94 8.17
CA PRO A 197 10.38 17.19 8.74
C PRO A 197 10.83 16.07 9.69
N ALA A 198 9.98 15.68 10.64
CA ALA A 198 10.32 14.70 11.66
C ALA A 198 10.53 13.31 11.09
N ALA A 199 9.64 12.84 10.20
CA ALA A 199 9.76 11.50 9.63
C ALA A 199 10.95 11.39 8.68
N VAL A 200 11.15 12.36 7.77
CA VAL A 200 12.31 12.37 6.87
C VAL A 200 13.63 12.41 7.66
N ALA A 201 13.74 13.24 8.71
CA ALA A 201 14.91 13.27 9.57
C ALA A 201 15.17 11.91 10.25
N GLY A 202 14.12 11.28 10.79
CA GLY A 202 14.23 9.98 11.47
C GLY A 202 14.71 8.86 10.55
N PHE A 203 14.13 8.73 9.36
CA PHE A 203 14.53 7.71 8.38
C PHE A 203 15.91 8.01 7.76
N ALA A 204 16.26 9.28 7.54
CA ALA A 204 17.59 9.69 7.07
C ALA A 204 18.67 9.38 8.10
N ALA A 205 18.40 9.58 9.41
CA ALA A 205 19.32 9.25 10.49
C ALA A 205 19.65 7.74 10.56
N MET A 206 18.73 6.87 10.12
CA MET A 206 18.95 5.42 10.02
C MET A 206 19.74 5.03 8.75
N LYS A 207 20.07 5.98 7.87
CA LYS A 207 20.70 5.73 6.56
C LYS A 207 19.93 4.72 5.69
N ALA A 208 18.61 4.72 5.82
CA ALA A 208 17.73 3.80 5.09
C ALA A 208 17.22 4.40 3.76
N MET A 209 17.34 5.72 3.60
CA MET A 209 16.83 6.47 2.44
C MET A 209 17.92 6.74 1.41
N SER A 210 17.53 6.76 0.14
CA SER A 210 18.38 7.20 -0.96
C SER A 210 18.77 8.67 -0.81
N THR A 211 20.03 8.97 -1.13
CA THR A 211 20.57 10.33 -1.17
C THR A 211 20.85 10.82 -2.59
N ARG A 212 20.30 10.16 -3.61
CA ARG A 212 20.45 10.53 -5.03
C ARG A 212 19.59 11.77 -5.38
N ASN A 213 19.85 12.86 -4.69
CA ASN A 213 19.08 14.10 -4.77
C ASN A 213 19.16 14.80 -6.14
N ASP A 214 20.24 14.59 -6.89
CA ASP A 214 20.47 15.26 -8.18
C ASP A 214 19.72 14.58 -9.35
N GLU A 215 19.28 13.33 -9.15
CA GLU A 215 18.50 12.56 -10.13
C GLU A 215 17.27 11.92 -9.47
N PRO A 216 16.28 12.71 -9.00
CA PRO A 216 15.17 12.21 -8.19
C PRO A 216 14.43 11.04 -8.83
N THR A 217 14.12 11.14 -10.13
CA THR A 217 13.38 10.12 -10.87
C THR A 217 14.12 8.80 -11.05
N LYS A 218 15.45 8.79 -10.79
CA LYS A 218 16.30 7.60 -10.85
C LYS A 218 16.70 7.06 -9.48
N ALA A 219 16.22 7.67 -8.40
CA ALA A 219 16.66 7.33 -7.05
C ALA A 219 16.07 5.99 -6.56
N SER A 220 14.77 5.77 -6.74
CA SER A 220 14.16 4.47 -6.45
C SER A 220 14.46 3.49 -7.58
N ARG A 221 15.29 2.49 -7.27
CA ARG A 221 15.83 1.55 -8.26
C ARG A 221 15.87 0.11 -7.70
N PRO A 222 14.71 -0.49 -7.43
CA PRO A 222 14.64 -1.84 -6.88
C PRO A 222 15.43 -2.84 -7.72
N PHE A 223 16.14 -3.75 -7.05
CA PHE A 223 16.94 -4.83 -7.61
C PHE A 223 18.20 -4.41 -8.39
N ASP A 224 18.40 -3.11 -8.62
CA ASP A 224 19.59 -2.58 -9.29
C ASP A 224 20.82 -2.60 -8.36
N ARG A 225 22.02 -2.80 -8.93
CA ARG A 225 23.27 -2.83 -8.16
C ARG A 225 23.63 -1.50 -7.49
N ASP A 226 23.21 -0.39 -8.08
CA ASP A 226 23.52 0.97 -7.62
C ASP A 226 22.43 1.55 -6.71
N ARG A 227 21.55 0.69 -6.17
CA ARG A 227 20.54 1.10 -5.18
C ARG A 227 21.18 1.50 -3.87
N ASP A 228 20.75 2.61 -3.30
CA ASP A 228 21.34 3.22 -2.11
C ASP A 228 20.33 3.46 -0.96
N GLY A 229 19.11 2.97 -1.08
CA GLY A 229 18.06 3.13 -0.09
C GLY A 229 16.70 3.38 -0.71
N PHE A 230 15.66 3.38 0.10
CA PHE A 230 14.32 3.66 -0.37
C PHE A 230 14.08 5.17 -0.56
N VAL A 231 13.14 5.54 -1.40
CA VAL A 231 12.60 6.90 -1.49
C VAL A 231 11.23 6.92 -0.82
N MET A 232 11.02 7.84 0.13
CA MET A 232 9.74 7.99 0.81
C MET A 232 8.66 8.47 -0.16
N GLY A 233 7.44 7.93 -0.04
CA GLY A 233 6.26 8.39 -0.72
C GLY A 233 5.10 8.59 0.25
N GLU A 234 4.06 9.30 -0.19
CA GLU A 234 2.81 9.49 0.55
C GLU A 234 1.60 9.13 -0.31
N GLY A 235 0.45 8.87 0.31
CA GLY A 235 -0.79 8.58 -0.40
C GLY A 235 -1.69 7.59 0.33
N ALA A 236 -2.68 7.07 -0.39
CA ALA A 236 -3.60 6.05 0.09
C ALA A 236 -4.07 5.12 -1.03
N GLY A 237 -4.38 3.89 -0.67
CA GLY A 237 -5.11 2.94 -1.48
C GLY A 237 -6.25 2.34 -0.66
N ILE A 238 -7.45 2.30 -1.21
CA ILE A 238 -8.60 1.62 -0.64
C ILE A 238 -9.20 0.70 -1.69
N VAL A 239 -9.48 -0.53 -1.31
CA VAL A 239 -10.27 -1.48 -2.08
C VAL A 239 -11.59 -1.75 -1.37
N VAL A 240 -12.67 -1.91 -2.13
CA VAL A 240 -13.93 -2.45 -1.62
C VAL A 240 -13.85 -3.96 -1.74
N LEU A 241 -13.81 -4.64 -0.60
CA LEU A 241 -13.98 -6.09 -0.50
C LEU A 241 -15.44 -6.41 -0.25
N GLU A 242 -15.94 -7.41 -0.94
CA GLU A 242 -17.35 -7.76 -0.87
C GLU A 242 -17.53 -9.28 -0.86
N GLU A 243 -18.52 -9.75 -0.09
CA GLU A 243 -18.96 -11.14 -0.15
C GLU A 243 -19.51 -11.44 -1.55
N LEU A 244 -19.09 -12.55 -2.14
CA LEU A 244 -19.36 -12.85 -3.55
C LEU A 244 -20.85 -12.84 -3.90
N GLU A 245 -21.72 -13.48 -3.10
CA GLU A 245 -23.14 -13.54 -3.41
C GLU A 245 -23.82 -12.18 -3.21
N HIS A 246 -23.34 -11.36 -2.26
CA HIS A 246 -23.75 -9.97 -2.11
C HIS A 246 -23.39 -9.16 -3.36
N ALA A 247 -22.13 -9.26 -3.84
CA ALA A 247 -21.65 -8.58 -5.05
C ALA A 247 -22.49 -8.97 -6.28
N LYS A 248 -22.74 -10.27 -6.47
CA LYS A 248 -23.55 -10.79 -7.58
C LYS A 248 -25.01 -10.32 -7.51
N ALA A 249 -25.60 -10.29 -6.31
CA ALA A 249 -27.00 -9.90 -6.13
C ALA A 249 -27.27 -8.44 -6.53
N ARG A 250 -26.27 -7.55 -6.38
CA ARG A 250 -26.37 -6.16 -6.84
C ARG A 250 -25.80 -5.91 -8.24
N GLY A 251 -25.25 -6.95 -8.90
CA GLY A 251 -24.63 -6.83 -10.24
C GLY A 251 -23.30 -6.10 -10.26
N ALA A 252 -22.54 -6.18 -9.16
CA ALA A 252 -21.23 -5.50 -9.05
C ALA A 252 -20.25 -5.96 -10.13
N HIS A 253 -19.41 -5.04 -10.60
CA HIS A 253 -18.21 -5.39 -11.32
C HIS A 253 -17.21 -6.07 -10.37
N ILE A 254 -16.59 -7.16 -10.80
CA ILE A 254 -15.61 -7.92 -10.01
C ILE A 254 -14.27 -7.89 -10.71
N TYR A 255 -13.29 -7.19 -10.11
CA TYR A 255 -11.92 -7.10 -10.61
C TYR A 255 -11.14 -8.40 -10.42
N ALA A 256 -11.21 -8.94 -9.22
CA ALA A 256 -10.47 -10.12 -8.80
C ALA A 256 -11.10 -10.75 -7.55
N GLU A 257 -10.64 -11.94 -7.19
CA GLU A 257 -10.98 -12.61 -5.95
C GLU A 257 -9.76 -12.64 -5.02
N VAL A 258 -9.95 -12.23 -3.76
CA VAL A 258 -8.95 -12.42 -2.71
C VAL A 258 -9.09 -13.85 -2.21
N VAL A 259 -8.05 -14.65 -2.36
CA VAL A 259 -8.11 -16.08 -2.07
C VAL A 259 -7.17 -16.55 -0.97
N GLY A 260 -6.17 -15.73 -0.61
CA GLY A 260 -5.25 -16.10 0.45
C GLY A 260 -4.56 -14.92 1.10
N TYR A 261 -4.25 -15.09 2.37
CA TYR A 261 -3.53 -14.13 3.20
C TYR A 261 -2.55 -14.85 4.10
N GLY A 262 -1.27 -14.50 4.00
CA GLY A 262 -0.20 -14.93 4.87
C GLY A 262 0.30 -13.78 5.73
N SER A 263 0.52 -14.04 7.03
CA SER A 263 1.14 -13.09 7.96
C SER A 263 2.02 -13.84 8.95
N ASN A 264 3.23 -13.34 9.19
CA ASN A 264 4.13 -13.86 10.21
C ASN A 264 5.14 -12.78 10.65
N GLY A 265 6.07 -13.16 11.51
CA GLY A 265 7.12 -12.26 12.00
C GLY A 265 8.51 -12.88 11.88
N ASP A 266 9.51 -12.04 11.64
CA ASP A 266 10.93 -12.43 11.58
C ASP A 266 11.49 -12.82 12.96
N ALA A 267 11.03 -12.16 14.01
CA ALA A 267 11.56 -12.28 15.37
C ALA A 267 13.09 -12.13 15.44
N TYR A 268 13.63 -11.17 14.69
CA TYR A 268 15.08 -11.03 14.51
C TYR A 268 15.62 -9.66 14.94
N HIS A 269 15.19 -8.57 14.30
CA HIS A 269 15.70 -7.23 14.53
C HIS A 269 14.63 -6.16 14.30
N ILE A 270 14.77 -4.99 14.93
CA ILE A 270 13.76 -3.92 14.85
C ILE A 270 13.60 -3.30 13.45
N THR A 271 14.65 -3.33 12.60
CA THR A 271 14.62 -2.72 11.25
C THR A 271 15.17 -3.62 10.17
N ALA A 272 16.14 -4.51 10.46
CA ALA A 272 16.75 -5.37 9.46
C ALA A 272 15.92 -6.64 9.25
N PRO A 273 15.67 -7.07 8.00
CA PRO A 273 15.04 -8.35 7.73
C PRO A 273 15.93 -9.52 8.17
N ALA A 274 15.32 -10.63 8.54
CA ALA A 274 16.06 -11.85 8.87
C ALA A 274 16.87 -12.33 7.66
N PRO A 275 18.16 -12.71 7.84
CA PRO A 275 18.99 -13.18 6.74
C PRO A 275 18.38 -14.36 5.98
N GLY A 276 18.60 -14.39 4.66
CA GLY A 276 18.17 -15.48 3.78
C GLY A 276 16.68 -15.47 3.41
N GLY A 277 15.90 -14.48 3.87
CA GLY A 277 14.49 -14.33 3.48
C GLY A 277 13.57 -15.47 3.94
N VAL A 278 13.98 -16.27 4.94
CA VAL A 278 13.26 -17.48 5.37
C VAL A 278 11.82 -17.21 5.79
N GLN A 279 11.59 -16.14 6.56
CA GLN A 279 10.24 -15.82 7.02
C GLN A 279 9.40 -15.13 5.92
N ALA A 280 10.03 -14.36 5.04
CA ALA A 280 9.37 -13.83 3.84
C ALA A 280 8.88 -14.97 2.92
N ARG A 281 9.73 -16.00 2.67
CA ARG A 281 9.33 -17.22 1.97
C ARG A 281 8.15 -17.90 2.63
N LYS A 282 8.23 -18.09 3.94
CA LYS A 282 7.17 -18.74 4.71
C LYS A 282 5.86 -17.95 4.71
N CYS A 283 5.94 -16.61 4.65
CA CYS A 283 4.77 -15.76 4.52
C CYS A 283 4.05 -15.97 3.18
N MET A 284 4.80 -16.05 2.07
CA MET A 284 4.26 -16.39 0.76
C MET A 284 3.68 -17.82 0.74
N GLU A 285 4.36 -18.81 1.36
CA GLU A 285 3.85 -20.19 1.52
C GLU A 285 2.51 -20.21 2.26
N LEU A 286 2.36 -19.40 3.32
CA LEU A 286 1.11 -19.30 4.08
C LEU A 286 -0.02 -18.76 3.22
N ALA A 287 0.22 -17.70 2.41
CA ALA A 287 -0.78 -17.14 1.51
C ALA A 287 -1.22 -18.13 0.43
N ILE A 288 -0.27 -18.85 -0.17
CA ILE A 288 -0.54 -19.88 -1.19
C ILE A 288 -1.32 -21.06 -0.59
N LYS A 289 -0.93 -21.50 0.60
CA LYS A 289 -1.63 -22.56 1.33
C LYS A 289 -3.06 -22.16 1.70
N ASP A 290 -3.24 -20.95 2.15
CA ASP A 290 -4.55 -20.38 2.49
C ASP A 290 -5.45 -20.30 1.26
N ALA A 291 -4.89 -19.90 0.11
CA ALA A 291 -5.57 -19.87 -1.18
C ALA A 291 -5.92 -21.27 -1.72
N GLY A 292 -5.31 -22.33 -1.21
CA GLY A 292 -5.51 -23.70 -1.69
C GLY A 292 -5.05 -23.94 -3.13
N ILE A 293 -4.01 -23.21 -3.59
CA ILE A 293 -3.49 -23.28 -4.96
C ILE A 293 -2.11 -23.98 -5.01
N ASP A 294 -1.72 -24.44 -6.21
CA ASP A 294 -0.33 -24.87 -6.45
C ASP A 294 0.56 -23.61 -6.63
N PRO A 295 1.77 -23.57 -6.07
CA PRO A 295 2.73 -22.49 -6.33
C PRO A 295 2.92 -22.19 -7.84
N LYS A 296 2.76 -23.18 -8.71
CA LYS A 296 2.85 -23.02 -10.17
C LYS A 296 1.72 -22.22 -10.80
N ASP A 297 0.63 -21.98 -10.08
CA ASP A 297 -0.46 -21.15 -10.55
C ASP A 297 -0.11 -19.65 -10.45
N VAL A 298 0.87 -19.28 -9.59
CA VAL A 298 1.35 -17.93 -9.45
C VAL A 298 2.20 -17.55 -10.66
N ASN A 299 1.80 -16.52 -11.39
CA ASN A 299 2.53 -16.02 -12.54
C ASN A 299 2.90 -14.54 -12.48
N TYR A 300 2.52 -13.86 -11.38
CA TYR A 300 2.88 -12.48 -11.13
C TYR A 300 3.13 -12.22 -9.63
N ILE A 301 4.17 -11.45 -9.31
CA ILE A 301 4.47 -10.97 -7.96
C ILE A 301 4.72 -9.47 -8.01
N ASN A 302 3.90 -8.70 -7.29
CA ASN A 302 4.24 -7.34 -6.95
C ASN A 302 5.08 -7.39 -5.68
N ALA A 303 6.37 -7.17 -5.84
CA ALA A 303 7.34 -7.35 -4.79
C ALA A 303 7.33 -6.18 -3.79
N HIS A 304 7.76 -6.44 -2.57
CA HIS A 304 8.06 -5.36 -1.63
C HIS A 304 9.11 -4.42 -2.22
N GLY A 305 10.22 -4.92 -2.77
CA GLY A 305 11.13 -4.23 -3.67
C GLY A 305 11.41 -2.78 -3.31
N THR A 306 12.03 -2.52 -2.16
CA THR A 306 12.18 -1.16 -1.60
C THR A 306 13.37 -0.38 -2.15
N SER A 307 14.20 -0.96 -3.01
CA SER A 307 15.47 -0.34 -3.43
C SER A 307 16.52 -0.28 -2.31
N THR A 308 16.40 -1.18 -1.32
CA THR A 308 17.42 -1.33 -0.26
C THR A 308 18.24 -2.59 -0.46
N GLY A 309 19.51 -2.56 -0.01
CA GLY A 309 20.43 -3.66 -0.23
C GLY A 309 19.89 -4.99 0.33
N LEU A 310 19.48 -5.00 1.59
CA LEU A 310 19.08 -6.23 2.30
C LEU A 310 17.72 -6.76 1.87
N ASN A 311 16.73 -5.87 1.70
CA ASN A 311 15.38 -6.32 1.35
C ASN A 311 15.36 -7.00 -0.01
N ASP A 312 15.91 -6.34 -1.04
CA ASP A 312 15.79 -6.83 -2.41
C ASP A 312 16.53 -8.17 -2.61
N GLN A 313 17.65 -8.36 -1.90
CA GLN A 313 18.36 -9.64 -1.87
C GLN A 313 17.55 -10.74 -1.19
N ASN A 314 17.04 -10.48 0.03
CA ASN A 314 16.30 -11.48 0.81
C ASN A 314 14.98 -11.86 0.12
N GLU A 315 14.28 -10.91 -0.47
CA GLU A 315 13.03 -11.18 -1.19
C GLU A 315 13.29 -12.01 -2.46
N THR A 316 14.32 -11.68 -3.23
CA THR A 316 14.71 -12.48 -4.40
C THR A 316 15.05 -13.92 -4.00
N LEU A 317 15.82 -14.12 -2.92
CA LEU A 317 16.13 -15.45 -2.40
C LEU A 317 14.87 -16.19 -1.97
N ALA A 318 13.97 -15.52 -1.24
CA ALA A 318 12.71 -16.11 -0.79
C ALA A 318 11.85 -16.59 -1.96
N ILE A 319 11.75 -15.80 -3.04
CA ILE A 319 11.02 -16.17 -4.26
C ILE A 319 11.69 -17.37 -4.94
N LYS A 320 13.01 -17.33 -5.12
CA LYS A 320 13.76 -18.43 -5.77
C LYS A 320 13.64 -19.73 -4.98
N GLU A 321 13.75 -19.70 -3.67
CA GLU A 321 13.63 -20.90 -2.82
C GLU A 321 12.19 -21.46 -2.80
N LEU A 322 11.17 -20.58 -2.81
CA LEU A 322 9.78 -21.02 -2.81
C LEU A 322 9.37 -21.67 -4.12
N PHE A 323 9.72 -21.03 -5.24
CA PHE A 323 9.21 -21.43 -6.55
C PHE A 323 10.19 -22.30 -7.35
N GLY A 324 11.44 -22.46 -6.91
CA GLY A 324 12.45 -23.24 -7.61
C GLY A 324 12.60 -22.82 -9.07
N ASP A 325 12.59 -23.79 -10.00
CA ASP A 325 12.69 -23.49 -11.44
C ASP A 325 11.53 -22.66 -11.99
N HIS A 326 10.36 -22.69 -11.33
CA HIS A 326 9.19 -21.91 -11.73
C HIS A 326 9.40 -20.39 -11.50
N ALA A 327 10.28 -19.98 -10.60
CA ALA A 327 10.58 -18.58 -10.34
C ALA A 327 10.97 -17.79 -11.61
N LYS A 328 11.57 -18.47 -12.60
CA LYS A 328 11.95 -17.86 -13.90
C LYS A 328 10.75 -17.57 -14.82
N ASN A 329 9.59 -18.14 -14.50
CA ASN A 329 8.35 -17.97 -15.27
C ASN A 329 7.40 -16.96 -14.62
N ILE A 330 7.81 -16.38 -13.49
CA ILE A 330 7.00 -15.40 -12.75
C ILE A 330 7.50 -14.00 -13.10
N ALA A 331 6.58 -13.14 -13.55
CA ALA A 331 6.86 -11.71 -13.66
C ALA A 331 6.93 -11.11 -12.27
N VAL A 332 8.03 -10.46 -11.94
CA VAL A 332 8.24 -9.78 -10.65
C VAL A 332 8.44 -8.30 -10.93
N ASN A 333 7.73 -7.40 -10.26
CA ASN A 333 8.02 -5.97 -10.37
C ASN A 333 7.88 -5.26 -9.03
N SER A 334 8.35 -4.02 -8.97
CA SER A 334 8.14 -3.14 -7.83
C SER A 334 7.52 -1.82 -8.26
N THR A 335 6.32 -1.55 -7.78
CA THR A 335 5.60 -0.28 -7.94
C THR A 335 6.38 0.89 -7.33
N LYS A 336 7.16 0.61 -6.29
CA LYS A 336 7.99 1.60 -5.58
C LYS A 336 9.08 2.23 -6.43
N SER A 337 9.44 1.62 -7.57
CA SER A 337 10.35 2.25 -8.54
C SER A 337 9.81 3.60 -9.06
N MET A 338 8.48 3.77 -9.08
CA MET A 338 7.77 4.93 -9.60
C MET A 338 7.12 5.79 -8.52
N THR A 339 6.51 5.17 -7.53
CA THR A 339 5.77 5.88 -6.47
C THR A 339 6.64 6.26 -5.29
N GLY A 340 7.83 5.66 -5.13
CA GLY A 340 8.49 5.60 -3.85
C GLY A 340 7.77 4.64 -2.90
N HIS A 341 8.22 4.58 -1.67
CA HIS A 341 7.67 3.71 -0.63
C HIS A 341 6.63 4.45 0.20
N LEU A 342 5.35 4.13 0.04
CA LEU A 342 4.23 4.76 0.75
C LEU A 342 4.00 4.17 2.16
N LEU A 343 4.99 3.46 2.72
CA LEU A 343 4.93 2.88 4.08
C LEU A 343 3.63 2.11 4.32
N GLY A 344 2.77 2.58 5.23
CA GLY A 344 1.50 1.91 5.55
C GLY A 344 0.50 1.83 4.39
N ALA A 345 0.61 2.71 3.39
CA ALA A 345 -0.24 2.67 2.20
C ALA A 345 0.29 1.74 1.10
N ALA A 346 1.56 1.28 1.17
CA ALA A 346 2.22 0.58 0.08
C ALA A 346 1.44 -0.67 -0.38
N GLY A 347 1.15 -1.61 0.52
CA GLY A 347 0.45 -2.85 0.16
C GLY A 347 -0.96 -2.62 -0.39
N ALA A 348 -1.58 -1.51 -0.02
CA ALA A 348 -2.91 -1.17 -0.50
C ALA A 348 -2.90 -0.71 -1.98
N ILE A 349 -1.99 0.20 -2.36
CA ILE A 349 -1.85 0.60 -3.77
C ILE A 349 -1.35 -0.56 -4.64
N GLU A 350 -0.51 -1.44 -4.09
CA GLU A 350 -0.01 -2.65 -4.75
C GLU A 350 -1.12 -3.69 -4.97
N THR A 351 -2.10 -3.78 -4.07
CA THR A 351 -3.31 -4.59 -4.28
C THR A 351 -4.15 -4.04 -5.45
N ILE A 352 -4.29 -2.71 -5.55
CA ILE A 352 -4.94 -2.07 -6.70
C ILE A 352 -4.19 -2.40 -8.00
N VAL A 353 -2.86 -2.36 -7.98
CA VAL A 353 -2.03 -2.74 -9.13
C VAL A 353 -2.30 -4.18 -9.56
N MET A 354 -2.38 -5.13 -8.62
CA MET A 354 -2.69 -6.52 -8.95
C MET A 354 -4.08 -6.69 -9.57
N ALA A 355 -5.09 -6.02 -9.00
CA ALA A 355 -6.46 -6.05 -9.53
C ALA A 355 -6.51 -5.50 -10.96
N MET A 356 -5.86 -4.37 -11.21
CA MET A 356 -5.75 -3.76 -12.54
C MET A 356 -4.94 -4.61 -13.53
N ALA A 357 -3.90 -5.31 -13.07
CA ALA A 357 -3.13 -6.22 -13.91
C ALA A 357 -3.95 -7.44 -14.35
N ILE A 358 -4.80 -7.97 -13.46
CA ILE A 358 -5.75 -9.05 -13.76
C ILE A 358 -6.80 -8.58 -14.76
N GLU A 359 -7.36 -7.40 -14.56
CA GLU A 359 -8.40 -6.81 -15.40
C GLU A 359 -7.88 -6.50 -16.81
N THR A 360 -6.76 -5.80 -16.89
CA THR A 360 -6.25 -5.29 -18.18
C THR A 360 -5.38 -6.28 -18.94
N GLY A 361 -4.89 -7.33 -18.29
CA GLY A 361 -3.91 -8.24 -18.87
C GLY A 361 -2.55 -7.60 -19.15
N LYS A 362 -2.17 -6.56 -18.41
CA LYS A 362 -0.89 -5.86 -18.56
C LYS A 362 -0.22 -5.73 -17.22
N VAL A 363 1.10 -5.77 -17.18
CA VAL A 363 1.91 -5.50 -15.98
C VAL A 363 2.86 -4.34 -16.25
N HIS A 364 3.00 -3.46 -15.26
CA HIS A 364 3.89 -2.30 -15.36
C HIS A 364 5.37 -2.69 -15.17
N PRO A 365 6.33 -1.89 -15.66
CA PRO A 365 7.75 -2.14 -15.47
C PRO A 365 8.22 -1.85 -14.03
N THR A 366 9.38 -2.44 -13.67
CA THR A 366 10.28 -1.86 -12.69
C THR A 366 11.23 -0.92 -13.41
N ILE A 367 11.07 0.39 -13.23
CA ILE A 367 11.98 1.36 -13.83
C ILE A 367 13.30 1.44 -13.03
N ASN A 368 14.35 1.96 -13.68
CA ASN A 368 15.69 2.17 -13.08
C ASN A 368 16.45 0.89 -12.68
N CYS A 369 15.96 -0.30 -12.98
CA CYS A 369 16.69 -1.55 -12.79
C CYS A 369 17.53 -1.84 -14.05
N ASP A 370 18.52 -0.97 -14.33
CA ASP A 370 19.32 -1.06 -15.55
C ASP A 370 20.34 -2.19 -15.48
N ASN A 371 20.94 -2.36 -14.31
CA ASN A 371 21.95 -3.38 -14.02
C ASN A 371 21.54 -4.14 -12.75
N PRO A 372 20.81 -5.25 -12.85
CA PRO A 372 20.47 -6.07 -11.68
C PRO A 372 21.74 -6.46 -10.91
N ASP A 373 21.63 -6.46 -9.57
CA ASP A 373 22.74 -6.83 -8.70
C ASP A 373 23.05 -8.33 -8.80
N GLU A 374 24.23 -8.73 -8.37
CA GLU A 374 24.66 -10.13 -8.41
C GLU A 374 23.66 -11.04 -7.65
N GLY A 375 23.21 -12.10 -8.30
CA GLY A 375 22.22 -13.03 -7.76
C GLY A 375 20.77 -12.55 -7.83
N LEU A 376 20.51 -11.32 -8.25
CA LEU A 376 19.19 -10.78 -8.52
C LEU A 376 18.84 -10.99 -10.01
N ASP A 377 18.42 -12.21 -10.36
CA ASP A 377 18.31 -12.70 -11.73
C ASP A 377 16.88 -13.18 -12.10
N LEU A 378 15.87 -12.68 -11.39
CA LEU A 378 14.46 -12.90 -11.74
C LEU A 378 14.03 -11.97 -12.88
N ASP A 379 12.86 -12.24 -13.42
CA ASP A 379 12.22 -11.38 -14.42
C ASP A 379 11.56 -10.16 -13.77
N TYR A 380 12.33 -9.08 -13.62
CA TYR A 380 11.86 -7.85 -12.97
C TYR A 380 11.06 -6.90 -13.87
N VAL A 381 10.61 -7.37 -15.03
CA VAL A 381 9.83 -6.57 -15.99
C VAL A 381 10.52 -5.23 -16.34
N ARG A 382 11.80 -5.27 -16.70
CA ARG A 382 12.65 -4.07 -16.88
C ARG A 382 12.47 -3.33 -18.22
N GLU A 383 11.95 -4.02 -19.22
CA GLU A 383 11.96 -3.55 -20.62
C GLU A 383 10.71 -2.72 -21.00
N GLY A 384 9.94 -2.28 -20.02
CA GLY A 384 8.67 -1.58 -20.22
C GLY A 384 7.47 -2.44 -19.79
N ALA A 385 6.29 -1.84 -19.84
CA ALA A 385 5.05 -2.57 -19.59
C ALA A 385 4.85 -3.66 -20.64
N ARG A 386 4.31 -4.79 -20.22
CA ARG A 386 4.05 -5.91 -21.15
C ARG A 386 2.70 -6.58 -20.89
N GLU A 387 2.20 -7.24 -21.92
CA GLU A 387 1.01 -8.07 -21.81
C GLU A 387 1.33 -9.35 -21.03
N LEU A 388 0.49 -9.65 -20.06
CA LEU A 388 0.55 -10.86 -19.25
C LEU A 388 -0.86 -11.19 -18.76
N GLN A 389 -1.37 -12.36 -19.17
CA GLN A 389 -2.61 -12.87 -18.60
C GLN A 389 -2.35 -13.33 -17.17
N VAL A 390 -2.57 -12.42 -16.22
CA VAL A 390 -2.39 -12.70 -14.79
C VAL A 390 -3.50 -13.64 -14.34
N LYS A 391 -3.11 -14.83 -13.88
CA LYS A 391 -4.03 -15.85 -13.34
C LYS A 391 -4.14 -15.72 -11.83
N CYS A 392 -2.98 -15.73 -11.17
CA CYS A 392 -2.83 -15.57 -9.74
C CYS A 392 -1.62 -14.71 -9.46
N ALA A 393 -1.79 -13.73 -8.56
CA ALA A 393 -0.79 -12.78 -8.17
C ALA A 393 -0.54 -12.79 -6.67
N LEU A 394 0.72 -12.54 -6.26
CA LEU A 394 1.08 -12.26 -4.88
C LEU A 394 1.51 -10.78 -4.75
N SER A 395 1.15 -10.14 -3.64
CA SER A 395 1.73 -8.88 -3.19
C SER A 395 2.43 -9.10 -1.86
N ASN A 396 3.70 -8.73 -1.80
CA ASN A 396 4.53 -8.86 -0.61
C ASN A 396 4.74 -7.52 0.08
N SER A 397 4.64 -7.52 1.40
CA SER A 397 5.01 -6.39 2.24
C SER A 397 5.85 -6.88 3.41
N PHE A 398 7.03 -6.28 3.61
CA PHE A 398 7.96 -6.62 4.69
C PHE A 398 8.29 -5.35 5.47
N GLY A 399 7.85 -5.29 6.73
CA GLY A 399 7.87 -4.07 7.54
C GLY A 399 8.91 -4.10 8.66
N PHE A 400 9.31 -2.92 9.10
CA PHE A 400 10.07 -2.76 10.34
C PHE A 400 9.34 -3.42 11.50
N GLY A 401 10.09 -3.95 12.47
CA GLY A 401 9.56 -4.85 13.49
C GLY A 401 9.55 -6.31 13.06
N GLY A 402 9.96 -6.60 11.81
CA GLY A 402 9.95 -7.95 11.23
C GLY A 402 8.55 -8.42 10.84
N HIS A 403 7.63 -7.50 10.58
CA HIS A 403 6.30 -7.84 10.07
C HIS A 403 6.37 -8.29 8.61
N ASN A 404 5.79 -9.43 8.28
CA ASN A 404 5.65 -9.92 6.92
C ASN A 404 4.17 -10.15 6.60
N GLY A 405 3.74 -9.66 5.45
CA GLY A 405 2.39 -9.82 4.92
C GLY A 405 2.42 -10.17 3.43
N THR A 406 1.63 -11.15 3.03
CA THR A 406 1.44 -11.52 1.61
C THR A 406 -0.04 -11.71 1.33
N LEU A 407 -0.56 -11.02 0.32
CA LEU A 407 -1.89 -11.26 -0.24
C LEU A 407 -1.77 -12.11 -1.49
N CYS A 408 -2.72 -13.03 -1.67
CA CYS A 408 -2.91 -13.81 -2.87
C CYS A 408 -4.26 -13.45 -3.49
N ILE A 409 -4.23 -12.92 -4.72
CA ILE A 409 -5.44 -12.63 -5.48
C ILE A 409 -5.40 -13.34 -6.81
N ARG A 410 -6.56 -13.71 -7.32
CA ARG A 410 -6.69 -14.40 -8.61
C ARG A 410 -7.78 -13.77 -9.46
N ARG A 411 -7.76 -14.10 -10.74
CA ARG A 411 -8.85 -13.82 -11.65
C ARG A 411 -10.12 -14.47 -11.14
N TYR A 412 -11.20 -13.70 -11.08
CA TYR A 412 -12.52 -14.24 -10.78
C TYR A 412 -13.01 -15.10 -11.95
N GLU A 413 -13.47 -16.30 -11.62
CA GLU A 413 -14.17 -17.20 -12.55
C GLU A 413 -15.60 -17.40 -12.02
N ALA A 414 -16.58 -17.07 -12.88
CA ALA A 414 -18.00 -17.08 -12.56
C ALA A 414 -18.58 -18.46 -12.25
#